data_9ecc8d70038340b5ff29d4b7ef226be9
#
_entry.id   9ecc8d70038340b5ff29d4b7ef226be9
#
_cell.length_a   1.000
_cell.length_b   1.000
_cell.length_c   1.000
_cell.angle_alpha   90.00
_cell.angle_beta   90.00
_cell.angle_gamma   90.00
#
_symmetry.space_group_name_H-M   'P 1'
#
loop_
_entity.id
_entity.type
_entity.pdbx_description
1 polymer ?
#
loop_
_entity_poly.entity_id
_entity_poly.type
_entity_poly.pdbx_seq_one_letter_code
_entity_poly.pdbx_strand_id
1 'polypeptide(L)'
;MHLMDHPLNSKPGTYALLLKLQGPLELQVGSLGRIRFAAPYYLYFGSAFGPGGLGARIRHHLRPAHRAHWHIDRLRQGAAVLGVWYTNDTARLECTWAEAAAALRGVSPVPKFGSSDCRCHSHLLAANSLPTRSSFRRRLNALRPGCARIRQLQLASPNGAAVIPRRGRRD
;
A
#
# COMPACT_ATOMS: atom_id res chain seq x y z
N MET A 1 15.62 14.05 6.02
CA MET A 1 14.60 13.74 7.05
C MET A 1 14.85 12.31 7.54
N HIS A 2 15.21 12.18 8.82
CA HIS A 2 15.65 10.92 9.40
C HIS A 2 14.48 9.92 9.50
N LEU A 3 14.57 8.81 8.77
CA LEU A 3 13.66 7.65 8.84
C LEU A 3 13.74 6.91 10.21
N MET A 4 14.56 7.41 11.14
CA MET A 4 14.91 6.73 12.40
C MET A 4 13.87 6.89 13.50
N ASP A 5 12.95 7.87 13.42
CA ASP A 5 12.04 8.22 14.53
C ASP A 5 10.60 7.70 14.37
N HIS A 6 10.33 6.81 13.40
CA HIS A 6 8.99 6.26 13.30
C HIS A 6 8.85 5.01 14.18
N PRO A 7 7.80 4.94 15.02
CA PRO A 7 7.60 3.85 15.98
C PRO A 7 7.14 2.54 15.33
N LEU A 8 7.81 2.18 14.24
CA LEU A 8 7.58 0.89 13.59
C LEU A 8 8.30 -0.18 14.39
N ASN A 9 7.52 -1.01 15.07
CA ASN A 9 8.03 -2.09 15.89
C ASN A 9 8.40 -3.34 15.04
N SER A 10 9.10 -4.29 15.65
CA SER A 10 9.46 -5.58 15.04
C SER A 10 8.33 -6.62 15.07
N LYS A 11 7.12 -6.23 15.53
CA LYS A 11 5.97 -7.14 15.57
C LYS A 11 5.49 -7.47 14.16
N PRO A 12 4.95 -8.67 13.94
CA PRO A 12 4.31 -9.01 12.68
C PRO A 12 3.07 -8.15 12.41
N GLY A 13 2.61 -8.17 11.17
CA GLY A 13 1.39 -7.49 10.80
C GLY A 13 1.18 -7.37 9.30
N THR A 14 0.11 -6.67 8.94
CA THR A 14 -0.25 -6.36 7.55
C THR A 14 -0.10 -4.87 7.31
N TYR A 15 0.29 -4.50 6.09
CA TYR A 15 0.47 -3.10 5.69
C TYR A 15 -0.05 -2.84 4.28
N ALA A 16 -0.32 -1.56 4.01
CA ALA A 16 -0.57 -1.02 2.68
C ALA A 16 0.37 0.15 2.41
N LEU A 17 1.08 0.13 1.29
CA LEU A 17 1.81 1.29 0.79
C LEU A 17 0.87 2.15 -0.04
N LEU A 18 0.84 3.45 0.22
CA LEU A 18 0.12 4.44 -0.56
C LEU A 18 1.12 5.10 -1.50
N LEU A 19 0.96 4.85 -2.80
CA LEU A 19 1.93 5.24 -3.82
C LEU A 19 1.34 6.31 -4.74
N LYS A 20 2.17 7.28 -5.12
CA LYS A 20 1.88 8.25 -6.18
C LYS A 20 2.87 8.02 -7.32
N LEU A 21 2.35 7.71 -8.49
CA LEU A 21 3.16 7.58 -9.70
C LEU A 21 3.59 8.97 -10.18
N GLN A 22 4.84 9.10 -10.61
CA GLN A 22 5.37 10.39 -11.11
C GLN A 22 4.98 10.66 -12.56
N GLY A 23 4.62 9.62 -13.30
CA GLY A 23 4.17 9.65 -14.69
C GLY A 23 3.88 8.23 -15.17
N PRO A 24 3.24 8.05 -16.33
CA PRO A 24 3.01 6.72 -16.89
C PRO A 24 4.31 5.92 -16.98
N LEU A 25 4.27 4.66 -16.59
CA LEU A 25 5.42 3.78 -16.50
C LEU A 25 5.08 2.42 -17.09
N GLU A 26 6.00 1.85 -17.86
CA GLU A 26 5.87 0.50 -18.40
C GLU A 26 7.00 -0.38 -17.85
N LEU A 27 6.65 -1.50 -17.25
CA LEU A 27 7.60 -2.40 -16.60
C LEU A 27 7.40 -3.84 -17.03
N GLN A 28 8.50 -4.55 -17.16
CA GLN A 28 8.50 -6.01 -17.22
C GLN A 28 8.33 -6.57 -15.79
N VAL A 29 7.22 -7.26 -15.54
CA VAL A 29 6.86 -7.79 -14.21
C VAL A 29 6.88 -9.32 -14.23
N GLY A 30 8.07 -9.91 -14.11
CA GLY A 30 8.26 -11.35 -14.06
C GLY A 30 7.46 -12.10 -15.14
N SER A 31 6.74 -13.14 -14.74
CA SER A 31 5.87 -13.93 -15.61
C SER A 31 4.61 -13.21 -16.08
N LEU A 32 4.25 -12.07 -15.48
CA LEU A 32 3.10 -11.28 -15.91
C LEU A 32 3.35 -10.49 -17.19
N GLY A 33 4.60 -10.46 -17.66
CA GLY A 33 4.97 -9.75 -18.86
C GLY A 33 5.06 -8.23 -18.66
N ARG A 34 4.82 -7.49 -19.74
CA ARG A 34 4.89 -6.04 -19.74
C ARG A 34 3.57 -5.45 -19.28
N ILE A 35 3.64 -4.63 -18.23
CA ILE A 35 2.47 -3.94 -17.66
C ILE A 35 2.67 -2.44 -17.76
N ARG A 36 1.65 -1.74 -18.27
CA ARG A 36 1.57 -0.28 -18.28
C ARG A 36 0.84 0.22 -17.05
N PHE A 37 1.53 1.01 -16.25
CA PHE A 37 1.00 1.70 -15.08
C PHE A 37 0.67 3.15 -15.49
N ALA A 38 -0.60 3.53 -15.51
CA ALA A 38 -1.05 4.85 -15.96
C ALA A 38 -1.92 5.58 -14.93
N ALA A 39 -2.38 4.89 -13.88
CA ALA A 39 -3.14 5.52 -12.81
C ALA A 39 -2.22 6.43 -11.96
N PRO A 40 -2.73 7.55 -11.42
CA PRO A 40 -1.91 8.45 -10.61
C PRO A 40 -1.54 7.87 -9.25
N TYR A 41 -2.34 6.94 -8.71
CA TYR A 41 -2.11 6.33 -7.40
C TYR A 41 -2.22 4.81 -7.44
N TYR A 42 -1.49 4.18 -6.52
CA TYR A 42 -1.55 2.74 -6.30
C TYR A 42 -1.56 2.43 -4.81
N LEU A 43 -2.24 1.34 -4.45
CA LEU A 43 -2.21 0.76 -3.12
C LEU A 43 -1.60 -0.64 -3.23
N TYR A 44 -0.54 -0.90 -2.50
CA TYR A 44 0.08 -2.22 -2.46
C TYR A 44 -0.06 -2.83 -1.07
N PHE A 45 -0.63 -4.02 -1.00
CA PHE A 45 -0.90 -4.74 0.24
C PHE A 45 0.12 -5.85 0.45
N GLY A 46 0.68 -5.91 1.65
CA GLY A 46 1.65 -6.92 2.01
C GLY A 46 1.57 -7.31 3.48
N SER A 47 2.19 -8.43 3.81
CA SER A 47 2.35 -8.90 5.18
C SER A 47 3.81 -8.96 5.59
N ALA A 48 4.07 -8.82 6.88
CA ALA A 48 5.40 -8.76 7.48
C ALA A 48 5.47 -9.72 8.66
N PHE A 49 5.49 -11.02 8.36
CA PHE A 49 5.54 -12.11 9.35
C PHE A 49 6.94 -12.75 9.46
N GLY A 50 7.91 -12.25 8.71
CA GLY A 50 9.31 -12.65 8.80
C GLY A 50 10.10 -11.85 9.85
N PRO A 51 11.40 -12.12 9.95
CA PRO A 51 12.31 -11.45 10.89
C PRO A 51 12.25 -9.91 10.77
N GLY A 52 12.19 -9.23 11.93
CA GLY A 52 12.09 -7.79 12.01
C GLY A 52 10.71 -7.19 11.71
N GLY A 53 9.71 -8.00 11.38
CA GLY A 53 8.29 -7.64 11.29
C GLY A 53 8.00 -6.42 10.40
N LEU A 54 6.98 -5.67 10.79
CA LEU A 54 6.55 -4.46 10.08
C LEU A 54 7.68 -3.43 9.93
N GLY A 55 8.48 -3.23 10.98
CA GLY A 55 9.56 -2.26 10.96
C GLY A 55 10.58 -2.55 9.86
N ALA A 56 11.06 -3.79 9.76
CA ALA A 56 12.04 -4.17 8.74
C ALA A 56 11.44 -4.07 7.32
N ARG A 57 10.20 -4.55 7.13
CA ARG A 57 9.52 -4.56 5.84
C ARG A 57 9.22 -3.16 5.33
N ILE A 58 8.67 -2.30 6.18
CA ILE A 58 8.34 -0.93 5.79
C ILE A 58 9.61 -0.12 5.54
N ARG A 59 10.65 -0.25 6.40
CA ARG A 59 11.94 0.39 6.14
C ARG A 59 12.57 -0.04 4.81
N HIS A 60 12.46 -1.33 4.45
CA HIS A 60 12.90 -1.80 3.13
C HIS A 60 12.17 -1.03 2.00
N HIS A 61 10.86 -0.90 2.09
CA HIS A 61 10.08 -0.17 1.08
C HIS A 61 10.33 1.34 1.08
N LEU A 62 10.80 1.94 2.15
CA LEU A 62 11.09 3.38 2.21
C LEU A 62 12.51 3.75 1.77
N ARG A 63 13.40 2.78 1.67
CA ARG A 63 14.76 3.01 1.14
C ARG A 63 14.72 3.19 -0.37
N PRO A 64 15.69 3.94 -0.95
CA PRO A 64 15.89 3.95 -2.40
C PRO A 64 16.05 2.52 -2.92
N ALA A 65 15.36 2.19 -3.99
CA ALA A 65 15.40 0.85 -4.57
C ALA A 65 16.70 0.64 -5.36
N HIS A 66 17.76 0.14 -4.72
CA HIS A 66 19.02 -0.20 -5.40
C HIS A 66 18.99 -1.56 -6.10
N ARG A 67 18.27 -2.53 -5.51
CA ARG A 67 18.05 -3.86 -6.11
C ARG A 67 16.60 -4.24 -5.92
N ALA A 68 15.88 -4.45 -7.03
CA ALA A 68 14.51 -4.92 -7.00
C ALA A 68 14.48 -6.40 -6.57
N HIS A 69 13.97 -6.68 -5.39
CA HIS A 69 13.77 -8.03 -4.87
C HIS A 69 12.36 -8.53 -5.17
N TRP A 70 11.36 -7.65 -5.03
CA TRP A 70 9.96 -7.92 -5.34
C TRP A 70 9.48 -7.09 -6.54
N HIS A 71 8.40 -7.50 -7.18
CA HIS A 71 7.79 -6.75 -8.28
C HIS A 71 7.46 -5.30 -7.88
N ILE A 72 7.02 -5.07 -6.65
CA ILE A 72 6.72 -3.73 -6.13
C ILE A 72 7.95 -2.81 -6.07
N ASP A 73 9.14 -3.36 -5.87
CA ASP A 73 10.36 -2.55 -5.82
C ASP A 73 10.66 -1.89 -7.17
N ARG A 74 10.31 -2.55 -8.29
CA ARG A 74 10.41 -1.96 -9.63
C ARG A 74 9.43 -0.81 -9.83
N LEU A 75 8.16 -0.98 -9.41
CA LEU A 75 7.17 0.09 -9.48
C LEU A 75 7.58 1.31 -8.63
N ARG A 76 8.18 1.07 -7.47
CA ARG A 76 8.67 2.13 -6.57
C ARG A 76 9.78 3.01 -7.16
N GLN A 77 10.51 2.55 -8.17
CA GLN A 77 11.50 3.39 -8.86
C GLN A 77 10.85 4.57 -9.58
N GLY A 78 9.58 4.43 -10.02
CA GLY A 78 8.80 5.50 -10.65
C GLY A 78 7.67 6.06 -9.78
N ALA A 79 7.59 5.65 -8.50
CA ALA A 79 6.50 6.04 -7.61
C ALA A 79 7.02 6.49 -6.24
N ALA A 80 6.47 7.59 -5.73
CA ALA A 80 6.72 8.07 -4.37
C ALA A 80 5.80 7.35 -3.38
N VAL A 81 6.33 6.95 -2.22
CA VAL A 81 5.53 6.47 -1.09
C VAL A 81 5.00 7.67 -0.32
N LEU A 82 3.69 7.88 -0.30
CA LEU A 82 3.04 8.99 0.41
C LEU A 82 2.73 8.66 1.87
N GLY A 83 2.59 7.39 2.17
CA GLY A 83 2.27 6.93 3.51
C GLY A 83 2.09 5.43 3.56
N VAL A 84 1.88 4.93 4.78
CA VAL A 84 1.66 3.50 5.04
C VAL A 84 0.50 3.34 5.99
N TRP A 85 -0.46 2.49 5.66
CA TRP A 85 -1.41 1.95 6.63
C TRP A 85 -0.90 0.62 7.15
N TYR A 86 -1.09 0.35 8.43
CA TYR A 86 -0.64 -0.92 9.02
C TYR A 86 -1.45 -1.32 10.23
N THR A 87 -1.40 -2.61 10.54
CA THR A 87 -1.94 -3.20 11.75
C THR A 87 -0.99 -4.25 12.29
N ASN A 88 -0.94 -4.43 13.60
CA ASN A 88 -0.24 -5.53 14.25
C ASN A 88 -1.16 -6.74 14.54
N ASP A 89 -2.21 -6.91 13.76
CA ASP A 89 -3.03 -8.13 13.81
C ASP A 89 -2.13 -9.35 13.54
N THR A 90 -2.34 -10.41 14.30
CA THR A 90 -1.58 -11.66 14.16
C THR A 90 -2.03 -12.51 12.98
N ALA A 91 -3.17 -12.18 12.36
CA ALA A 91 -3.62 -12.80 11.13
C ALA A 91 -3.00 -12.13 9.90
N ARG A 92 -2.75 -12.92 8.85
CA ARG A 92 -2.37 -12.41 7.53
C ARG A 92 -3.60 -11.82 6.86
N LEU A 93 -3.63 -10.52 6.66
CA LEU A 93 -4.80 -9.79 6.16
C LEU A 93 -4.59 -9.16 4.79
N GLU A 94 -3.46 -9.37 4.13
CA GLU A 94 -3.15 -8.74 2.85
C GLU A 94 -4.22 -9.01 1.77
N CYS A 95 -4.75 -10.23 1.71
CA CYS A 95 -5.83 -10.58 0.79
C CYS A 95 -7.14 -9.87 1.15
N THR A 96 -7.53 -9.92 2.42
CA THR A 96 -8.75 -9.26 2.91
C THR A 96 -8.67 -7.73 2.73
N TRP A 97 -7.49 -7.16 2.93
CA TRP A 97 -7.26 -5.72 2.73
C TRP A 97 -7.34 -5.34 1.25
N ALA A 98 -6.75 -6.16 0.36
CA ALA A 98 -6.83 -5.95 -1.08
C ALA A 98 -8.29 -6.02 -1.57
N GLU A 99 -9.06 -7.01 -1.09
CA GLU A 99 -10.48 -7.17 -1.40
C GLU A 99 -11.31 -5.98 -0.90
N ALA A 100 -11.11 -5.54 0.35
CA ALA A 100 -11.78 -4.36 0.91
C ALA A 100 -11.50 -3.09 0.09
N ALA A 101 -10.27 -2.91 -0.37
CA ALA A 101 -9.90 -1.77 -1.18
C ALA A 101 -10.45 -1.85 -2.61
N ALA A 102 -10.50 -3.03 -3.22
CA ALA A 102 -11.07 -3.24 -4.55
C ALA A 102 -12.57 -2.92 -4.60
N ALA A 103 -13.27 -3.01 -3.47
CA ALA A 103 -14.68 -2.62 -3.35
C ALA A 103 -14.91 -1.10 -3.23
N LEU A 104 -13.85 -0.29 -3.20
CA LEU A 104 -13.95 1.16 -3.17
C LEU A 104 -14.12 1.74 -4.57
N ARG A 105 -14.92 2.81 -4.67
CA ARG A 105 -15.14 3.50 -5.95
C ARG A 105 -13.83 4.06 -6.51
N GLY A 106 -13.57 3.83 -7.79
CA GLY A 106 -12.38 4.34 -8.49
C GLY A 106 -11.09 3.59 -8.15
N VAL A 107 -11.20 2.41 -7.53
CA VAL A 107 -10.11 1.50 -7.26
C VAL A 107 -10.28 0.23 -8.09
N SER A 108 -9.24 -0.24 -8.75
CA SER A 108 -9.27 -1.44 -9.60
C SER A 108 -7.98 -2.26 -9.42
N PRO A 109 -8.08 -3.59 -9.39
CA PRO A 109 -6.91 -4.43 -9.24
C PRO A 109 -6.03 -4.44 -10.51
N VAL A 110 -4.70 -4.48 -10.32
CA VAL A 110 -3.74 -4.83 -11.36
C VAL A 110 -3.62 -6.36 -11.37
N PRO A 111 -4.16 -7.07 -12.38
CA PRO A 111 -4.37 -8.50 -12.31
C PRO A 111 -3.10 -9.27 -11.96
N LYS A 112 -3.20 -10.21 -11.02
CA LYS A 112 -2.13 -11.12 -10.59
C LYS A 112 -0.88 -10.47 -9.99
N PHE A 113 -0.84 -9.15 -9.81
CA PHE A 113 0.33 -8.50 -9.25
C PHE A 113 0.47 -8.81 -7.75
N GLY A 114 1.59 -9.43 -7.36
CA GLY A 114 1.91 -9.77 -5.98
C GLY A 114 1.07 -10.88 -5.34
N SER A 115 0.28 -11.61 -6.13
CA SER A 115 -0.60 -12.69 -5.66
C SER A 115 -0.24 -14.08 -6.22
N SER A 116 1.05 -14.33 -6.45
CA SER A 116 1.53 -15.60 -7.03
C SER A 116 1.36 -16.79 -6.07
N ASP A 117 1.34 -16.55 -4.79
CA ASP A 117 1.30 -17.53 -3.70
C ASP A 117 -0.06 -17.59 -2.97
N CYS A 118 -1.07 -16.91 -3.51
CA CYS A 118 -2.42 -16.90 -2.96
C CYS A 118 -3.49 -16.90 -4.06
N ARG A 119 -4.76 -17.00 -3.65
CA ARG A 119 -5.91 -16.95 -4.55
C ARG A 119 -6.48 -15.54 -4.77
N CYS A 120 -5.85 -14.52 -4.23
CA CYS A 120 -6.28 -13.13 -4.41
C CYS A 120 -6.21 -12.72 -5.88
N HIS A 121 -7.10 -11.82 -6.26
CA HIS A 121 -7.08 -11.26 -7.60
C HIS A 121 -5.82 -10.43 -7.84
N SER A 122 -5.40 -9.65 -6.87
CA SER A 122 -4.18 -8.84 -6.89
C SER A 122 -3.86 -8.31 -5.48
N HIS A 123 -2.58 -8.04 -5.23
CA HIS A 123 -2.13 -7.25 -4.08
C HIS A 123 -1.77 -5.81 -4.45
N LEU A 124 -1.87 -5.42 -5.73
CA LEU A 124 -1.68 -4.06 -6.20
C LEU A 124 -2.96 -3.54 -6.84
N LEU A 125 -3.44 -2.40 -6.37
CA LEU A 125 -4.63 -1.76 -6.89
C LEU A 125 -4.32 -0.36 -7.39
N ALA A 126 -4.80 -0.05 -8.59
CA ALA A 126 -4.75 1.27 -9.21
C ALA A 126 -5.91 2.12 -8.68
N ALA A 127 -5.69 3.42 -8.49
CA ALA A 127 -6.72 4.35 -8.03
C ALA A 127 -6.58 5.72 -8.71
N ASN A 128 -7.71 6.32 -9.08
CA ASN A 128 -7.74 7.69 -9.62
C ASN A 128 -7.51 8.74 -8.52
N SER A 129 -7.87 8.41 -7.28
CA SER A 129 -7.59 9.20 -6.08
C SER A 129 -7.35 8.24 -4.91
N LEU A 130 -6.52 8.65 -3.95
CA LEU A 130 -6.32 7.82 -2.76
C LEU A 130 -7.61 7.77 -1.93
N PRO A 131 -8.09 6.58 -1.58
CA PRO A 131 -9.19 6.44 -0.65
C PRO A 131 -8.80 6.95 0.73
N THR A 132 -9.76 7.42 1.50
CA THR A 132 -9.51 7.78 2.89
C THR A 132 -9.38 6.52 3.75
N ARG A 133 -8.57 6.60 4.83
CA ARG A 133 -8.47 5.50 5.79
C ARG A 133 -9.84 5.13 6.39
N SER A 134 -10.73 6.11 6.55
CA SER A 134 -12.08 5.88 7.08
C SER A 134 -12.95 5.07 6.12
N SER A 135 -12.95 5.39 4.82
CA SER A 135 -13.70 4.62 3.81
C SER A 135 -13.17 3.19 3.68
N PHE A 136 -11.83 3.03 3.68
CA PHE A 136 -11.20 1.72 3.67
C PHE A 136 -11.58 0.90 4.92
N ARG A 137 -11.49 1.49 6.12
CA ARG A 137 -11.86 0.82 7.37
C ARG A 137 -13.33 0.36 7.37
N ARG A 138 -14.26 1.16 6.84
CA ARG A 138 -15.67 0.74 6.72
C ARG A 138 -15.82 -0.51 5.86
N ARG A 139 -15.15 -0.57 4.70
CA ARG A 139 -15.18 -1.76 3.83
C ARG A 139 -14.53 -2.96 4.48
N LEU A 140 -13.39 -2.77 5.13
CA LEU A 140 -12.70 -3.84 5.84
C LEU A 140 -13.57 -4.41 6.98
N ASN A 141 -14.21 -3.55 7.78
CA ASN A 141 -15.11 -4.00 8.84
C ASN A 141 -16.36 -4.73 8.32
N ALA A 142 -16.83 -4.40 7.12
CA ALA A 142 -17.95 -5.11 6.48
C ALA A 142 -17.55 -6.54 6.07
N LEU A 143 -16.29 -6.75 5.63
CA LEU A 143 -15.77 -8.07 5.28
C LEU A 143 -15.32 -8.87 6.51
N ARG A 144 -14.75 -8.19 7.48
CA ARG A 144 -14.21 -8.80 8.71
C ARG A 144 -14.52 -7.92 9.92
N PRO A 145 -15.66 -8.12 10.58
CA PRO A 145 -15.98 -7.42 11.82
C PRO A 145 -14.93 -7.62 12.90
N GLY A 146 -14.63 -6.57 13.67
CA GLY A 146 -13.65 -6.64 14.76
C GLY A 146 -12.18 -6.63 14.32
N CYS A 147 -11.89 -6.22 13.09
CA CYS A 147 -10.50 -6.01 12.65
C CYS A 147 -9.72 -5.09 13.57
N ALA A 148 -8.46 -5.40 13.78
CA ALA A 148 -7.55 -4.60 14.57
C ALA A 148 -7.47 -3.15 14.02
N ARG A 149 -7.13 -2.22 14.91
CA ARG A 149 -7.00 -0.80 14.59
C ARG A 149 -5.99 -0.56 13.48
N ILE A 150 -6.43 0.08 12.39
CA ILE A 150 -5.54 0.54 11.32
C ILE A 150 -4.82 1.80 11.79
N ARG A 151 -3.51 1.74 11.83
CA ARG A 151 -2.60 2.87 12.09
C ARG A 151 -2.11 3.45 10.76
N GLN A 152 -1.65 4.70 10.80
CA GLN A 152 -1.11 5.38 9.63
C GLN A 152 0.23 6.03 9.94
N LEU A 153 1.20 5.78 9.08
CA LEU A 153 2.44 6.51 8.98
C LEU A 153 2.31 7.49 7.81
N GLN A 154 2.32 8.78 8.10
CA GLN A 154 2.36 9.81 7.07
C GLN A 154 3.82 10.09 6.71
N LEU A 155 4.14 10.08 5.43
CA LEU A 155 5.44 10.50 4.95
C LEU A 155 5.34 11.90 4.37
N ALA A 156 6.35 12.72 4.59
CA ALA A 156 6.40 14.03 3.97
C ALA A 156 6.49 13.89 2.45
N SER A 157 5.63 14.58 1.73
CA SER A 157 5.69 14.62 0.27
C SER A 157 7.05 15.21 -0.15
N PRO A 158 7.75 14.66 -1.14
CA PRO A 158 9.04 15.19 -1.62
C PRO A 158 8.95 16.64 -2.10
N ASN A 159 7.76 17.16 -2.34
CA ASN A 159 7.49 18.53 -2.80
C ASN A 159 6.87 19.45 -1.72
N GLY A 160 7.04 19.17 -0.42
CA GLY A 160 6.69 20.12 0.66
C GLY A 160 5.20 20.46 0.84
N ALA A 161 4.29 19.95 0.02
CA ALA A 161 2.86 20.18 0.16
C ALA A 161 2.22 19.06 0.98
N ALA A 162 1.86 19.35 2.22
CA ALA A 162 1.00 18.47 3.00
C ALA A 162 -0.36 18.35 2.27
N VAL A 163 -0.69 17.16 1.80
CA VAL A 163 -2.03 16.87 1.30
C VAL A 163 -2.97 16.83 2.51
N ILE A 164 -3.53 17.98 2.86
CA ILE A 164 -4.59 18.09 3.87
C ILE A 164 -5.86 17.53 3.21
N PRO A 165 -6.49 16.47 3.74
CA PRO A 165 -7.78 16.04 3.24
C PRO A 165 -8.78 17.18 3.50
N ARG A 166 -9.40 17.70 2.45
CA ARG A 166 -10.49 18.67 2.57
C ARG A 166 -11.58 18.08 3.46
N ARG A 167 -11.81 18.68 4.61
CA ARG A 167 -13.01 18.44 5.42
C ARG A 167 -14.19 18.82 4.53
N GLY A 168 -15.05 17.86 4.21
CA GLY A 168 -16.31 18.12 3.55
C GLY A 168 -17.08 19.16 4.36
N ARG A 169 -17.52 20.24 3.71
CA ARG A 169 -18.51 21.15 4.26
C ARG A 169 -19.75 20.34 4.61
N ARG A 170 -20.24 20.51 5.80
CA ARG A 170 -21.61 20.18 6.16
C ARG A 170 -22.46 21.31 5.62
N ASP A 171 -23.31 21.02 4.70
CA ASP A 171 -24.54 21.75 4.45
C ASP A 171 -25.70 20.88 4.94
#